data_f17a0e9d437220bd632bb798016c995a
#
_entry.id   f17a0e9d437220bd632bb798016c995a
#
_cell.length_a   1.000
_cell.length_b   1.000
_cell.length_c   1.000
_cell.angle_alpha   90.00
_cell.angle_beta   90.00
_cell.angle_gamma   90.00
#
_symmetry.space_group_name_H-M   'P 1'
#
loop_
_entity.id
_entity.type
_entity.pdbx_description
1 polymer ?
#
loop_
_entity_poly.entity_id
_entity_poly.type
_entity_poly.pdbx_seq_one_letter_code
_entity_poly.pdbx_strand_id
1 'polypeptide(L)'
;DAVAGVAAESESAASLADAHPTEADTLVIDVPAAPDAEPDDANDVAGRLARLEAENAALRGEIAKVSTQAAPVAAPRHRVRQWTAVVLIAIGALLAPLGLVASWAERTITDTDRYVETVAPLADDPQVQQALINRTVTTVMSNIDVSAVTSQLQDFLVEQGAPQQLTDRIELLNAPLTSGVESLVTRVVTKFVTSDEFSSLWTQINRTAQSQIVAILNGDPNTVVQLDDNGYLSLQLGPIIDIVKQQLVANGLGIASAIPAVNPIVPIAQADSLSQLRTAYNLLDAVGTWLPWIALMFLVAGVIVSTRRMRMTVVAALSVVGGMALLALGLAIGKEAILGSLPATSSGSAATVIYEQIVHFMKIAIRMVAVVGLVVALFAFLAGGSAAAIATRKSAGGGFETVRAWGRGKGVDTGGFGVWLGARRTLIRWLLIAIGVIVIIAADTPTAGLVIWTTVIILVLIGILELLSASPTAVEASPGTDQV
;
A
#
# COMPACT_ATOMS: atom_id res chain seq x y z
N ASP A 1 -33.25 26.61 31.39
CA ASP A 1 -32.34 26.88 32.52
C ASP A 1 -30.89 26.67 32.07
N ALA A 2 -30.35 27.64 31.42
CA ALA A 2 -28.91 27.83 31.28
C ALA A 2 -28.64 29.15 30.56
N VAL A 3 -28.76 30.24 31.27
CA VAL A 3 -28.17 31.53 30.89
C VAL A 3 -27.55 32.09 32.16
N ALA A 4 -26.22 31.98 32.27
CA ALA A 4 -25.40 32.83 33.12
C ALA A 4 -23.93 32.36 33.01
N GLY A 5 -23.05 33.17 32.42
CA GLY A 5 -21.62 32.86 32.42
C GLY A 5 -20.80 33.50 31.29
N VAL A 6 -21.16 34.71 30.88
CA VAL A 6 -20.28 35.53 30.03
C VAL A 6 -20.15 36.91 30.65
N ALA A 7 -19.25 37.07 31.58
CA ALA A 7 -18.71 38.36 32.01
C ALA A 7 -17.62 38.14 33.06
N ALA A 8 -16.37 37.91 32.64
CA ALA A 8 -15.16 38.13 33.45
C ALA A 8 -13.91 37.73 32.64
N GLU A 9 -13.52 38.52 31.67
CA GLU A 9 -12.15 38.52 31.11
C GLU A 9 -11.95 39.78 30.24
N SER A 10 -12.09 40.93 30.86
CA SER A 10 -11.68 42.21 30.25
C SER A 10 -11.01 43.14 31.24
N GLU A 11 -10.17 42.61 32.11
CA GLU A 11 -9.31 43.40 32.99
C GLU A 11 -7.95 42.73 33.18
N SER A 12 -7.11 42.74 32.13
CA SER A 12 -5.67 42.50 32.28
C SER A 12 -4.86 42.96 31.05
N ALA A 13 -5.16 44.11 30.54
CA ALA A 13 -4.41 44.75 29.47
C ALA A 13 -4.06 46.21 29.77
N ALA A 14 -3.77 46.54 31.01
CA ALA A 14 -3.34 47.89 31.40
C ALA A 14 -2.37 47.85 32.59
N SER A 15 -1.23 47.16 32.42
CA SER A 15 -0.11 47.27 33.37
C SER A 15 1.19 46.67 32.78
N LEU A 16 1.69 47.25 31.71
CA LEU A 16 3.06 47.03 31.22
C LEU A 16 3.53 48.23 30.39
N ALA A 17 3.38 49.39 30.93
CA ALA A 17 3.96 50.66 30.42
C ALA A 17 4.66 51.40 31.52
N ASP A 18 5.69 50.80 32.13
CA ASP A 18 6.74 51.50 32.91
C ASP A 18 7.86 50.48 33.15
N ALA A 19 8.76 50.34 32.13
CA ALA A 19 10.06 49.80 32.32
C ALA A 19 11.05 50.76 31.67
N HIS A 20 11.70 51.52 32.51
CA HIS A 20 12.85 52.37 32.15
C HIS A 20 13.90 51.61 31.37
N PRO A 21 14.55 52.25 30.37
CA PRO A 21 15.71 51.65 29.68
C PRO A 21 16.90 51.63 30.61
N THR A 22 17.36 50.44 30.93
CA THR A 22 18.62 50.19 31.64
C THR A 22 19.78 50.52 30.69
N GLU A 23 20.75 51.24 31.23
CA GLU A 23 21.99 51.71 30.63
C GLU A 23 22.63 50.72 29.62
N ALA A 24 22.83 51.21 28.40
CA ALA A 24 23.70 50.58 27.44
C ALA A 24 25.15 50.75 27.95
N ASP A 25 25.77 49.63 28.23
CA ASP A 25 27.16 49.48 28.56
C ASP A 25 28.01 50.00 27.36
N THR A 26 28.49 51.26 27.48
CA THR A 26 29.36 51.87 26.48
C THR A 26 30.72 51.24 26.66
N LEU A 27 31.08 50.29 25.79
CA LEU A 27 32.45 49.82 25.63
C LEU A 27 33.31 51.04 25.23
N VAL A 28 33.99 51.64 26.20
CA VAL A 28 35.05 52.62 25.98
C VAL A 28 36.24 51.85 25.39
N ILE A 29 36.35 51.90 24.07
CA ILE A 29 37.59 51.50 23.40
C ILE A 29 38.58 52.56 23.67
N ASP A 30 39.59 52.25 24.49
CA ASP A 30 40.80 53.12 24.74
C ASP A 30 41.52 53.21 23.42
N VAL A 31 41.32 54.32 22.72
CA VAL A 31 42.08 54.68 21.51
C VAL A 31 43.36 55.37 21.99
N PRO A 32 44.55 54.81 21.72
CA PRO A 32 45.80 55.48 22.03
C PRO A 32 45.80 56.84 21.36
N ALA A 33 46.17 57.92 22.14
CA ALA A 33 46.29 59.28 21.65
C ALA A 33 47.20 59.32 20.42
N ALA A 34 46.65 59.77 19.30
CA ALA A 34 47.40 60.03 18.10
C ALA A 34 48.48 61.18 18.41
N PRO A 35 49.65 61.01 17.88
CA PRO A 35 50.65 62.10 17.98
C PRO A 35 50.09 63.37 17.31
N ASP A 36 50.43 64.54 17.92
CA ASP A 36 49.97 65.84 17.49
C ASP A 36 50.11 66.03 15.98
N ALA A 37 49.01 66.00 15.29
CA ALA A 37 48.94 66.27 13.85
C ALA A 37 49.01 67.77 13.63
N GLU A 38 49.91 68.17 12.83
CA GLU A 38 50.07 69.57 12.37
C GLU A 38 48.76 70.06 11.68
N PRO A 39 48.47 71.36 11.71
CA PRO A 39 47.18 71.89 11.21
C PRO A 39 46.92 71.69 9.72
N ASP A 40 47.87 71.24 8.91
CA ASP A 40 47.68 70.92 7.48
C ASP A 40 46.98 69.53 7.24
N ASP A 41 47.13 68.58 8.14
CA ASP A 41 46.53 67.25 8.03
C ASP A 41 45.04 67.26 8.29
N ALA A 42 44.52 68.19 9.11
CA ALA A 42 43.11 68.29 9.41
C ALA A 42 42.24 68.69 8.16
N ASN A 43 42.82 69.55 7.31
CA ASN A 43 42.18 69.96 6.06
C ASN A 43 42.19 68.83 5.02
N ASP A 44 43.21 68.00 4.99
CA ASP A 44 43.24 66.81 4.09
C ASP A 44 42.27 65.70 4.53
N VAL A 45 42.14 65.51 5.83
CA VAL A 45 41.12 64.56 6.38
C VAL A 45 39.69 65.04 6.12
N ALA A 46 39.43 66.38 6.30
CA ALA A 46 38.09 66.92 6.00
C ALA A 46 37.80 66.88 4.50
N GLY A 47 38.76 67.09 3.63
CA GLY A 47 38.61 66.92 2.18
C GLY A 47 38.36 65.49 1.74
N ARG A 48 39.02 64.51 2.38
CA ARG A 48 38.76 63.05 2.15
C ARG A 48 37.37 62.65 2.64
N LEU A 49 36.95 63.14 3.82
CA LEU A 49 35.62 62.86 4.35
C LEU A 49 34.52 63.42 3.43
N ALA A 50 34.67 64.64 2.94
CA ALA A 50 33.75 65.27 2.01
C ALA A 50 33.69 64.50 0.66
N ARG A 51 34.81 63.97 0.17
CA ARG A 51 34.82 63.09 -1.03
C ARG A 51 34.09 61.77 -0.80
N LEU A 52 34.32 61.10 0.32
CA LEU A 52 33.68 59.86 0.68
C LEU A 52 32.17 60.06 0.91
N GLU A 53 31.75 61.17 1.47
CA GLU A 53 30.32 61.51 1.59
C GLU A 53 29.67 61.78 0.24
N ALA A 54 30.37 62.49 -0.66
CA ALA A 54 29.87 62.69 -2.01
C ALA A 54 29.78 61.39 -2.84
N GLU A 55 30.76 60.49 -2.69
CA GLU A 55 30.76 59.19 -3.34
C GLU A 55 29.65 58.30 -2.75
N ASN A 56 29.43 58.29 -1.44
CA ASN A 56 28.35 57.57 -0.79
C ASN A 56 26.98 58.10 -1.21
N ALA A 57 26.85 59.43 -1.37
CA ALA A 57 25.62 60.04 -1.87
C ALA A 57 25.37 59.67 -3.35
N ALA A 58 26.43 59.63 -4.18
CA ALA A 58 26.35 59.20 -5.56
C ALA A 58 25.93 57.72 -5.69
N LEU A 59 26.56 56.83 -4.91
CA LEU A 59 26.24 55.40 -4.87
C LEU A 59 24.82 55.15 -4.38
N ARG A 60 24.35 55.90 -3.36
CA ARG A 60 22.94 55.82 -2.92
C ARG A 60 21.98 56.31 -4.00
N GLY A 61 22.37 57.33 -4.75
CA GLY A 61 21.62 57.82 -5.92
C GLY A 61 21.55 56.76 -7.05
N GLU A 62 22.65 56.06 -7.31
CA GLU A 62 22.62 54.94 -8.27
C GLU A 62 21.80 53.77 -7.79
N ILE A 63 21.92 53.35 -6.56
CA ILE A 63 21.07 52.29 -5.96
C ILE A 63 19.63 52.70 -6.02
N ALA A 64 19.26 53.95 -5.74
CA ALA A 64 17.90 54.45 -5.86
C ALA A 64 17.39 54.43 -7.30
N LYS A 65 18.24 54.77 -8.29
CA LYS A 65 17.89 54.67 -9.72
C LYS A 65 17.72 53.23 -10.17
N VAL A 66 18.60 52.33 -9.78
CA VAL A 66 18.48 50.89 -10.05
C VAL A 66 17.23 50.29 -9.39
N SER A 67 16.90 50.70 -8.16
CA SER A 67 15.68 50.24 -7.48
C SER A 67 14.40 50.81 -8.07
N THR A 68 14.43 52.01 -8.71
CA THR A 68 13.29 52.62 -9.39
C THR A 68 13.12 52.10 -10.81
N GLN A 69 14.21 51.65 -11.46
CA GLN A 69 14.20 50.98 -12.76
C GLN A 69 13.98 49.47 -12.70
N ALA A 70 14.00 48.86 -11.54
CA ALA A 70 13.53 47.52 -11.33
C ALA A 70 12.01 47.56 -11.59
N ALA A 71 11.61 47.27 -12.86
CA ALA A 71 10.25 47.00 -13.21
C ALA A 71 9.67 46.05 -12.11
N PRO A 72 8.37 46.15 -11.78
CA PRO A 72 7.78 45.33 -10.76
C PRO A 72 8.09 43.87 -11.11
N VAL A 73 9.02 43.29 -10.34
CA VAL A 73 9.38 41.87 -10.48
C VAL A 73 8.07 41.11 -10.46
N ALA A 74 7.71 40.56 -11.61
CA ALA A 74 6.51 39.74 -11.77
C ALA A 74 6.57 38.57 -10.78
N ALA A 75 6.25 38.86 -9.54
CA ALA A 75 5.83 37.87 -8.58
C ALA A 75 4.36 37.62 -8.89
N PRO A 76 4.01 36.50 -9.45
CA PRO A 76 3.76 35.29 -8.66
C PRO A 76 3.84 33.97 -9.44
N ARG A 77 4.51 33.93 -10.59
CA ARG A 77 4.64 32.67 -11.37
C ARG A 77 5.19 31.51 -10.54
N HIS A 78 6.07 31.79 -9.55
CA HIS A 78 6.61 30.76 -8.67
C HIS A 78 5.58 30.24 -7.66
N ARG A 79 4.67 31.06 -7.15
CA ARG A 79 3.61 30.63 -6.22
C ARG A 79 2.58 29.77 -6.95
N VAL A 80 2.10 30.20 -8.12
CA VAL A 80 1.15 29.41 -8.92
C VAL A 80 1.73 28.05 -9.27
N ARG A 81 2.99 28.00 -9.76
CA ARG A 81 3.67 26.76 -10.09
C ARG A 81 3.86 25.83 -8.88
N GLN A 82 4.09 26.38 -7.69
CA GLN A 82 4.20 25.59 -6.47
C GLN A 82 2.83 25.04 -6.03
N TRP A 83 1.78 25.84 -6.11
CA TRP A 83 0.40 25.40 -5.82
C TRP A 83 -0.06 24.32 -6.81
N THR A 84 0.18 24.47 -8.10
CA THR A 84 -0.15 23.42 -9.09
C THR A 84 0.59 22.13 -8.79
N ALA A 85 1.87 22.18 -8.39
CA ALA A 85 2.63 21.02 -8.00
C ALA A 85 2.01 20.30 -6.76
N VAL A 86 1.60 21.06 -5.74
CA VAL A 86 0.96 20.51 -4.55
C VAL A 86 -0.39 19.86 -4.88
N VAL A 87 -1.21 20.52 -5.69
CA VAL A 87 -2.51 19.99 -6.13
C VAL A 87 -2.33 18.69 -6.93
N LEU A 88 -1.39 18.63 -7.87
CA LEU A 88 -1.10 17.42 -8.63
C LEU A 88 -0.65 16.26 -7.72
N ILE A 89 0.23 16.55 -6.76
CA ILE A 89 0.67 15.53 -5.79
C ILE A 89 -0.49 15.08 -4.90
N ALA A 90 -1.34 16.00 -4.45
CA ALA A 90 -2.51 15.65 -3.63
C ALA A 90 -3.49 14.75 -4.39
N ILE A 91 -3.77 15.07 -5.66
CA ILE A 91 -4.60 14.23 -6.53
C ILE A 91 -3.95 12.85 -6.72
N GLY A 92 -2.66 12.81 -7.07
CA GLY A 92 -1.94 11.55 -7.25
C GLY A 92 -1.89 10.70 -5.98
N ALA A 93 -1.70 11.33 -4.82
CA ALA A 93 -1.69 10.65 -3.52
C ALA A 93 -3.07 10.11 -3.12
N LEU A 94 -4.15 10.78 -3.50
CA LEU A 94 -5.53 10.29 -3.30
C LEU A 94 -5.85 9.14 -4.26
N LEU A 95 -5.42 9.26 -5.52
CA LEU A 95 -5.66 8.22 -6.53
C LEU A 95 -4.83 6.96 -6.31
N ALA A 96 -3.67 7.04 -5.66
CA ALA A 96 -2.78 5.90 -5.47
C ALA A 96 -3.44 4.75 -4.67
N PRO A 97 -4.04 4.94 -3.48
CA PRO A 97 -4.75 3.89 -2.78
C PRO A 97 -6.00 3.41 -3.53
N LEU A 98 -6.74 4.31 -4.19
CA LEU A 98 -7.89 3.93 -5.02
C LEU A 98 -7.46 3.08 -6.22
N GLY A 99 -6.36 3.44 -6.87
CA GLY A 99 -5.78 2.67 -7.96
C GLY A 99 -5.32 1.28 -7.52
N LEU A 100 -4.75 1.18 -6.32
CA LEU A 100 -4.36 -0.11 -5.76
C LEU A 100 -5.57 -1.02 -5.52
N VAL A 101 -6.64 -0.49 -4.91
CA VAL A 101 -7.89 -1.24 -4.68
C VAL A 101 -8.52 -1.65 -6.01
N ALA A 102 -8.59 -0.73 -6.96
CA ALA A 102 -9.16 -1.02 -8.28
C ALA A 102 -8.37 -2.09 -9.03
N SER A 103 -7.04 -2.01 -9.03
CA SER A 103 -6.17 -3.01 -9.66
C SER A 103 -6.21 -4.36 -8.97
N TRP A 104 -6.33 -4.38 -7.63
CA TRP A 104 -6.54 -5.62 -6.89
C TRP A 104 -7.90 -6.26 -7.23
N ALA A 105 -8.98 -5.47 -7.24
CA ALA A 105 -10.31 -5.96 -7.54
C ALA A 105 -10.40 -6.45 -9.00
N GLU A 106 -9.84 -5.69 -9.94
CA GLU A 106 -9.74 -6.07 -11.34
C GLU A 106 -9.07 -7.45 -11.47
N ARG A 107 -7.83 -7.60 -10.99
CA ARG A 107 -7.08 -8.86 -11.09
C ARG A 107 -7.76 -10.02 -10.39
N THR A 108 -8.42 -9.79 -9.25
CA THR A 108 -9.12 -10.85 -8.51
C THR A 108 -10.39 -11.30 -9.23
N ILE A 109 -11.06 -10.41 -9.95
CA ILE A 109 -12.32 -10.71 -10.64
C ILE A 109 -12.11 -11.18 -12.08
N THR A 110 -11.11 -10.63 -12.80
CA THR A 110 -10.90 -10.92 -14.23
C THR A 110 -9.93 -12.07 -14.47
N ASP A 111 -8.97 -12.30 -13.56
CA ASP A 111 -7.96 -13.34 -13.69
C ASP A 111 -8.34 -14.58 -12.88
N THR A 112 -8.69 -15.65 -13.59
CA THR A 112 -9.10 -16.94 -12.98
C THR A 112 -7.96 -17.55 -12.15
N ASP A 113 -6.71 -17.46 -12.58
CA ASP A 113 -5.58 -18.04 -11.83
C ASP A 113 -5.37 -17.29 -10.52
N ARG A 114 -5.45 -15.96 -10.56
CA ARG A 114 -5.36 -15.11 -9.37
C ARG A 114 -6.50 -15.34 -8.38
N TYR A 115 -7.71 -15.49 -8.90
CA TYR A 115 -8.86 -15.85 -8.07
C TYR A 115 -8.63 -17.20 -7.37
N VAL A 116 -8.24 -18.23 -8.12
CA VAL A 116 -8.00 -19.57 -7.58
C VAL A 116 -6.86 -19.56 -6.56
N GLU A 117 -5.75 -18.85 -6.82
CA GLU A 117 -4.66 -18.65 -5.85
C GLU A 117 -5.17 -18.03 -4.54
N THR A 118 -6.18 -17.15 -4.64
CA THR A 118 -6.79 -16.53 -3.46
C THR A 118 -7.67 -17.49 -2.69
N VAL A 119 -8.49 -18.31 -3.35
CA VAL A 119 -9.52 -19.12 -2.67
C VAL A 119 -9.09 -20.57 -2.40
N ALA A 120 -8.09 -21.11 -3.11
CA ALA A 120 -7.64 -22.48 -2.93
C ALA A 120 -7.20 -22.79 -1.48
N PRO A 121 -6.41 -21.92 -0.79
CA PRO A 121 -5.98 -22.20 0.58
C PRO A 121 -7.12 -22.29 1.61
N LEU A 122 -8.32 -21.78 1.28
CA LEU A 122 -9.47 -21.86 2.17
C LEU A 122 -9.96 -23.31 2.39
N ALA A 123 -9.73 -24.20 1.42
CA ALA A 123 -10.09 -25.61 1.53
C ALA A 123 -9.29 -26.34 2.64
N ASP A 124 -8.07 -25.89 2.89
CA ASP A 124 -7.16 -26.52 3.85
C ASP A 124 -7.19 -25.83 5.24
N ASP A 125 -7.94 -24.71 5.36
CA ASP A 125 -8.04 -24.01 6.65
C ASP A 125 -8.99 -24.74 7.61
N PRO A 126 -8.53 -25.11 8.82
CA PRO A 126 -9.34 -25.90 9.78
C PRO A 126 -10.62 -25.18 10.22
N GLN A 127 -10.66 -23.84 10.27
CA GLN A 127 -11.83 -23.07 10.69
C GLN A 127 -12.89 -23.04 9.59
N VAL A 128 -12.44 -22.95 8.33
CA VAL A 128 -13.32 -23.02 7.15
C VAL A 128 -13.86 -24.45 7.00
N GLN A 129 -13.01 -25.47 7.12
CA GLN A 129 -13.42 -26.89 7.11
C GLN A 129 -14.46 -27.17 8.18
N GLN A 130 -14.24 -26.74 9.43
CA GLN A 130 -15.19 -26.96 10.52
C GLN A 130 -16.53 -26.25 10.26
N ALA A 131 -16.51 -25.03 9.74
CA ALA A 131 -17.73 -24.30 9.38
C ALA A 131 -18.50 -25.03 8.27
N LEU A 132 -17.79 -25.53 7.27
CA LEU A 132 -18.38 -26.30 6.17
C LEU A 132 -18.97 -27.63 6.66
N ILE A 133 -18.26 -28.37 7.51
CA ILE A 133 -18.72 -29.61 8.14
C ILE A 133 -20.02 -29.34 8.90
N ASN A 134 -20.00 -28.37 9.81
CA ASN A 134 -21.17 -28.03 10.62
C ASN A 134 -22.38 -27.65 9.74
N ARG A 135 -22.17 -26.82 8.72
CA ARG A 135 -23.22 -26.40 7.78
C ARG A 135 -23.79 -27.58 7.00
N THR A 136 -22.90 -28.44 6.48
CA THR A 136 -23.28 -29.61 5.71
C THR A 136 -24.06 -30.61 6.57
N VAL A 137 -23.56 -30.94 7.76
CA VAL A 137 -24.23 -31.83 8.71
C VAL A 137 -25.60 -31.29 9.07
N THR A 138 -25.73 -30.02 9.43
CA THR A 138 -27.01 -29.38 9.76
C THR A 138 -27.95 -29.44 8.58
N THR A 139 -27.49 -29.15 7.36
CA THR A 139 -28.33 -29.20 6.15
C THR A 139 -28.79 -30.64 5.82
N VAL A 140 -27.90 -31.61 5.93
CA VAL A 140 -28.23 -33.01 5.71
C VAL A 140 -29.26 -33.50 6.74
N MET A 141 -28.99 -33.20 8.03
CA MET A 141 -29.90 -33.61 9.11
C MET A 141 -31.29 -32.95 9.04
N SER A 142 -31.37 -31.69 8.57
CA SER A 142 -32.65 -31.01 8.38
C SER A 142 -33.50 -31.61 7.23
N ASN A 143 -32.88 -32.38 6.32
CA ASN A 143 -33.57 -33.05 5.21
C ASN A 143 -33.78 -34.56 5.46
N ILE A 144 -33.25 -35.10 6.55
CA ILE A 144 -33.49 -36.51 6.96
C ILE A 144 -34.51 -36.51 8.07
N ASP A 145 -35.74 -36.99 7.74
CA ASP A 145 -36.78 -37.22 8.74
C ASP A 145 -36.63 -38.62 9.33
N VAL A 146 -35.80 -38.70 10.40
CA VAL A 146 -35.57 -39.96 11.14
C VAL A 146 -36.86 -40.42 11.81
N SER A 147 -37.75 -39.49 12.21
CA SER A 147 -39.03 -39.81 12.83
C SER A 147 -40.01 -40.47 11.85
N ALA A 148 -39.97 -40.05 10.58
CA ALA A 148 -40.76 -40.70 9.53
C ALA A 148 -40.32 -42.17 9.30
N VAL A 149 -39.00 -42.44 9.36
CA VAL A 149 -38.49 -43.82 9.23
C VAL A 149 -38.93 -44.69 10.42
N THR A 150 -38.86 -44.14 11.65
CA THR A 150 -39.31 -44.88 12.85
C THR A 150 -40.83 -45.08 12.89
N SER A 151 -41.63 -44.09 12.43
CA SER A 151 -43.08 -44.25 12.31
C SER A 151 -43.43 -45.29 11.26
N GLN A 152 -42.80 -45.32 10.09
CA GLN A 152 -43.01 -46.37 9.09
C GLN A 152 -42.66 -47.75 9.61
N LEU A 153 -41.57 -47.87 10.40
CA LEU A 153 -41.23 -49.13 11.06
C LEU A 153 -42.25 -49.50 12.12
N GLN A 154 -42.78 -48.55 12.86
CA GLN A 154 -43.85 -48.74 13.83
C GLN A 154 -45.14 -49.23 13.14
N ASP A 155 -45.56 -48.57 12.09
CA ASP A 155 -46.73 -48.93 11.28
C ASP A 155 -46.59 -50.36 10.71
N PHE A 156 -45.42 -50.67 10.15
CA PHE A 156 -45.12 -52.02 9.66
C PHE A 156 -45.24 -53.10 10.75
N LEU A 157 -44.72 -52.82 11.97
CA LEU A 157 -44.80 -53.76 13.08
C LEU A 157 -46.22 -53.91 13.62
N VAL A 158 -47.02 -52.85 13.60
CA VAL A 158 -48.43 -52.88 13.95
C VAL A 158 -49.20 -53.77 12.94
N GLU A 159 -48.92 -53.59 11.63
CA GLU A 159 -49.55 -54.45 10.59
C GLU A 159 -49.17 -55.92 10.74
N GLN A 160 -47.97 -56.23 11.24
CA GLN A 160 -47.52 -57.59 11.53
C GLN A 160 -48.02 -58.12 12.88
N GLY A 161 -48.93 -57.40 13.58
CA GLY A 161 -49.49 -57.82 14.84
C GLY A 161 -48.55 -57.76 16.05
N ALA A 162 -47.52 -56.92 16.03
CA ALA A 162 -46.63 -56.77 17.16
C ALA A 162 -47.35 -56.20 18.39
N PRO A 163 -47.04 -56.66 19.61
CA PRO A 163 -47.64 -56.14 20.84
C PRO A 163 -47.33 -54.63 21.02
N GLN A 164 -48.32 -53.84 21.46
CA GLN A 164 -48.20 -52.39 21.67
C GLN A 164 -46.99 -51.99 22.52
N GLN A 165 -46.58 -52.82 23.49
CA GLN A 165 -45.40 -52.59 24.31
C GLN A 165 -44.08 -52.58 23.52
N LEU A 166 -44.03 -53.20 22.33
CA LEU A 166 -42.84 -53.13 21.43
C LEU A 166 -42.90 -51.88 20.57
N THR A 167 -44.08 -51.46 20.12
CA THR A 167 -44.28 -50.26 19.30
C THR A 167 -43.97 -48.96 20.11
N ASP A 168 -44.40 -48.93 21.39
CA ASP A 168 -44.08 -47.81 22.30
C ASP A 168 -42.57 -47.67 22.57
N ARG A 169 -41.80 -48.77 22.51
CA ARG A 169 -40.34 -48.76 22.67
C ARG A 169 -39.60 -48.26 21.43
N ILE A 170 -40.21 -48.30 20.24
CA ILE A 170 -39.61 -47.77 19.01
C ILE A 170 -39.48 -46.26 19.09
N GLU A 171 -40.45 -45.57 19.69
CA GLU A 171 -40.41 -44.13 19.89
C GLU A 171 -39.21 -43.72 20.75
N LEU A 172 -38.84 -44.56 21.75
CA LEU A 172 -37.61 -44.33 22.57
C LEU A 172 -36.32 -44.50 21.77
N LEU A 173 -36.34 -45.12 20.59
CA LEU A 173 -35.19 -45.28 19.71
C LEU A 173 -34.93 -44.04 18.80
N ASN A 174 -35.89 -43.12 18.69
CA ASN A 174 -35.76 -41.94 17.85
C ASN A 174 -34.50 -41.12 18.20
N ALA A 175 -34.31 -40.82 19.47
CA ALA A 175 -33.15 -40.02 19.91
C ALA A 175 -31.81 -40.75 19.67
N PRO A 176 -31.62 -42.04 20.04
CA PRO A 176 -30.41 -42.79 19.71
C PRO A 176 -30.15 -42.94 18.21
N LEU A 177 -31.21 -43.19 17.42
CA LEU A 177 -31.08 -43.30 15.97
C LEU A 177 -30.69 -41.97 15.32
N THR A 178 -31.33 -40.86 15.72
CA THR A 178 -30.96 -39.53 15.25
C THR A 178 -29.50 -39.21 15.57
N SER A 179 -29.08 -39.45 16.81
CA SER A 179 -27.68 -39.23 17.21
C SER A 179 -26.68 -40.14 16.49
N GLY A 180 -27.12 -41.40 16.21
CA GLY A 180 -26.35 -42.36 15.41
C GLY A 180 -26.17 -41.90 13.97
N VAL A 181 -27.22 -41.47 13.33
CA VAL A 181 -27.21 -40.93 11.96
C VAL A 181 -26.34 -39.63 11.92
N GLU A 182 -26.56 -38.71 12.84
CA GLU A 182 -25.78 -37.49 12.92
C GLU A 182 -24.27 -37.77 13.08
N SER A 183 -23.93 -38.72 13.97
CA SER A 183 -22.53 -39.14 14.19
C SER A 183 -21.93 -39.77 12.93
N LEU A 184 -22.69 -40.55 12.19
CA LEU A 184 -22.25 -41.17 10.93
C LEU A 184 -22.07 -40.11 9.85
N VAL A 185 -23.04 -39.23 9.67
CA VAL A 185 -22.95 -38.10 8.71
C VAL A 185 -21.74 -37.22 9.04
N THR A 186 -21.59 -36.85 10.31
CA THR A 186 -20.45 -36.04 10.76
C THR A 186 -19.12 -36.70 10.42
N ARG A 187 -18.95 -37.99 10.68
CA ARG A 187 -17.71 -38.72 10.34
C ARG A 187 -17.44 -38.75 8.85
N VAL A 188 -18.45 -39.02 8.02
CA VAL A 188 -18.31 -39.10 6.58
C VAL A 188 -17.94 -37.70 6.00
N VAL A 189 -18.70 -36.68 6.41
CA VAL A 189 -18.47 -35.31 5.97
C VAL A 189 -17.09 -34.82 6.43
N THR A 190 -16.72 -35.07 7.67
CA THR A 190 -15.39 -34.69 8.20
C THR A 190 -14.28 -35.36 7.39
N LYS A 191 -14.36 -36.69 7.18
CA LYS A 191 -13.35 -37.43 6.43
C LYS A 191 -13.20 -36.90 5.01
N PHE A 192 -14.30 -36.51 4.36
CA PHE A 192 -14.27 -35.95 3.01
C PHE A 192 -13.69 -34.52 3.01
N VAL A 193 -14.20 -33.64 3.85
CA VAL A 193 -13.80 -32.21 3.86
C VAL A 193 -12.34 -32.03 4.27
N THR A 194 -11.77 -32.94 5.08
CA THR A 194 -10.36 -32.88 5.49
C THR A 194 -9.44 -33.69 4.58
N SER A 195 -9.91 -34.13 3.43
CA SER A 195 -9.10 -34.91 2.48
C SER A 195 -8.46 -34.04 1.39
N ASP A 196 -7.32 -34.50 0.84
CA ASP A 196 -6.63 -33.86 -0.29
C ASP A 196 -7.52 -33.83 -1.54
N GLU A 197 -8.39 -34.83 -1.68
CA GLU A 197 -9.37 -34.92 -2.77
C GLU A 197 -10.36 -33.75 -2.72
N PHE A 198 -10.80 -33.37 -1.53
CA PHE A 198 -11.67 -32.21 -1.34
C PHE A 198 -10.97 -30.93 -1.74
N SER A 199 -9.73 -30.73 -1.33
CA SER A 199 -8.92 -29.54 -1.68
C SER A 199 -8.72 -29.43 -3.20
N SER A 200 -8.43 -30.56 -3.86
CA SER A 200 -8.31 -30.63 -5.32
C SER A 200 -9.65 -30.30 -6.01
N LEU A 201 -10.75 -30.88 -5.53
CA LEU A 201 -12.10 -30.65 -6.05
C LEU A 201 -12.54 -29.19 -5.84
N TRP A 202 -12.28 -28.64 -4.67
CA TRP A 202 -12.53 -27.23 -4.34
C TRP A 202 -11.86 -26.31 -5.36
N THR A 203 -10.57 -26.52 -5.60
CA THR A 203 -9.78 -25.75 -6.56
C THR A 203 -10.35 -25.87 -7.98
N GLN A 204 -10.69 -27.07 -8.41
CA GLN A 204 -11.23 -27.30 -9.74
C GLN A 204 -12.62 -26.67 -9.93
N ILE A 205 -13.51 -26.81 -8.95
CA ILE A 205 -14.85 -26.20 -8.99
C ILE A 205 -14.73 -24.67 -9.07
N ASN A 206 -13.91 -24.08 -8.20
CA ASN A 206 -13.72 -22.62 -8.18
C ASN A 206 -13.11 -22.12 -9.50
N ARG A 207 -12.14 -22.83 -10.06
CA ARG A 207 -11.56 -22.50 -11.37
C ARG A 207 -12.60 -22.54 -12.47
N THR A 208 -13.38 -23.61 -12.53
CA THR A 208 -14.41 -23.78 -13.56
C THR A 208 -15.50 -22.71 -13.40
N ALA A 209 -16.00 -22.48 -12.20
CA ALA A 209 -17.02 -21.48 -11.94
C ALA A 209 -16.54 -20.07 -12.32
N GLN A 210 -15.33 -19.70 -11.88
CA GLN A 210 -14.75 -18.38 -12.18
C GLN A 210 -14.52 -18.18 -13.68
N SER A 211 -13.94 -19.16 -14.39
CA SER A 211 -13.71 -19.07 -15.83
C SER A 211 -15.01 -18.89 -16.61
N GLN A 212 -16.11 -19.55 -16.19
CA GLN A 212 -17.42 -19.38 -16.81
C GLN A 212 -18.00 -17.98 -16.53
N ILE A 213 -17.86 -17.45 -15.30
CA ILE A 213 -18.31 -16.10 -14.95
C ILE A 213 -17.57 -15.06 -15.80
N VAL A 214 -16.24 -15.18 -15.90
CA VAL A 214 -15.40 -14.28 -16.71
C VAL A 214 -15.79 -14.35 -18.19
N ALA A 215 -16.01 -15.56 -18.74
CA ALA A 215 -16.44 -15.75 -20.12
C ALA A 215 -17.80 -15.10 -20.40
N ILE A 216 -18.76 -15.20 -19.46
CA ILE A 216 -20.08 -14.54 -19.56
C ILE A 216 -19.92 -13.01 -19.59
N LEU A 217 -19.10 -12.47 -18.67
CA LEU A 217 -18.87 -11.04 -18.57
C LEU A 217 -18.15 -10.47 -19.80
N ASN A 218 -17.23 -11.25 -20.38
CA ASN A 218 -16.54 -10.92 -21.64
C ASN A 218 -17.43 -11.09 -22.89
N GLY A 219 -18.61 -11.73 -22.76
CA GLY A 219 -19.52 -11.92 -23.87
C GLY A 219 -19.12 -13.06 -24.80
N ASP A 220 -18.37 -14.06 -24.30
CA ASP A 220 -18.01 -15.24 -25.09
C ASP A 220 -19.29 -16.03 -25.46
N PRO A 221 -19.54 -16.29 -26.76
CA PRO A 221 -20.72 -17.04 -27.19
C PRO A 221 -20.68 -18.53 -26.80
N ASN A 222 -19.53 -19.08 -26.43
CA ASN A 222 -19.36 -20.50 -26.10
C ASN A 222 -19.58 -20.80 -24.61
N THR A 223 -20.22 -19.89 -23.87
CA THR A 223 -20.50 -20.13 -22.45
C THR A 223 -21.59 -21.16 -22.23
N VAL A 224 -21.45 -21.98 -21.18
CA VAL A 224 -22.44 -22.99 -20.73
C VAL A 224 -23.72 -22.36 -20.14
N VAL A 225 -23.82 -21.03 -20.19
CA VAL A 225 -24.97 -20.30 -19.70
C VAL A 225 -26.03 -20.22 -20.78
N GLN A 226 -27.15 -20.80 -20.52
CA GLN A 226 -28.32 -20.71 -21.39
C GLN A 226 -29.26 -19.61 -20.85
N LEU A 227 -29.85 -18.86 -21.79
CA LEU A 227 -30.95 -17.98 -21.48
C LEU A 227 -32.19 -18.87 -21.30
N ASP A 228 -32.76 -18.83 -20.10
CA ASP A 228 -34.05 -19.46 -19.81
C ASP A 228 -35.18 -18.71 -20.56
N ASP A 229 -36.28 -19.41 -20.87
CA ASP A 229 -37.49 -18.86 -21.50
C ASP A 229 -38.08 -17.64 -20.76
N ASN A 230 -37.72 -17.46 -19.49
CA ASN A 230 -38.10 -16.31 -18.65
C ASN A 230 -37.09 -15.16 -18.67
N GLY A 231 -36.06 -15.22 -19.50
CA GLY A 231 -35.01 -14.17 -19.59
C GLY A 231 -34.01 -14.19 -18.43
N TYR A 232 -33.87 -15.31 -17.71
CA TYR A 232 -32.82 -15.50 -16.71
C TYR A 232 -31.62 -16.23 -17.30
N LEU A 233 -30.43 -15.73 -16.98
CA LEU A 233 -29.20 -16.48 -17.18
C LEU A 233 -29.08 -17.55 -16.11
N SER A 234 -29.04 -18.79 -16.56
CA SER A 234 -29.02 -19.97 -15.69
C SER A 234 -27.71 -20.73 -15.86
N LEU A 235 -27.03 -21.00 -14.73
CA LEU A 235 -25.88 -21.90 -14.69
C LEU A 235 -26.38 -23.35 -14.59
N GLN A 236 -26.01 -24.19 -15.56
CA GLN A 236 -26.25 -25.63 -15.47
C GLN A 236 -25.19 -26.25 -14.55
N LEU A 237 -25.60 -26.72 -13.38
CA LEU A 237 -24.70 -27.38 -12.42
C LEU A 237 -24.44 -28.85 -12.79
N GLY A 238 -25.10 -29.40 -13.82
CA GLY A 238 -24.93 -30.78 -14.27
C GLY A 238 -23.48 -31.21 -14.44
N PRO A 239 -22.68 -30.49 -15.22
CA PRO A 239 -21.25 -30.81 -15.40
C PRO A 239 -20.42 -30.81 -14.10
N ILE A 240 -20.76 -29.91 -13.15
CA ILE A 240 -20.11 -29.83 -11.83
C ILE A 240 -20.48 -31.07 -11.00
N ILE A 241 -21.77 -31.42 -10.99
CA ILE A 241 -22.29 -32.62 -10.27
C ILE A 241 -21.65 -33.89 -10.85
N ASP A 242 -21.48 -33.98 -12.17
CA ASP A 242 -20.86 -35.13 -12.81
C ASP A 242 -19.38 -35.26 -12.44
N ILE A 243 -18.62 -34.15 -12.36
CA ILE A 243 -17.25 -34.14 -11.89
C ILE A 243 -17.16 -34.61 -10.42
N VAL A 244 -18.02 -34.09 -9.56
CA VAL A 244 -18.12 -34.50 -8.14
C VAL A 244 -18.43 -35.96 -8.01
N LYS A 245 -19.44 -36.45 -8.76
CA LYS A 245 -19.84 -37.85 -8.78
C LYS A 245 -18.69 -38.78 -9.22
N GLN A 246 -18.01 -38.44 -10.32
CA GLN A 246 -16.89 -39.24 -10.82
C GLN A 246 -15.77 -39.29 -9.77
N GLN A 247 -15.46 -38.16 -9.14
CA GLN A 247 -14.38 -38.09 -8.13
C GLN A 247 -14.75 -38.91 -6.87
N LEU A 248 -16.00 -38.85 -6.43
CA LEU A 248 -16.50 -39.62 -5.28
C LEU A 248 -16.44 -41.14 -5.57
N VAL A 249 -16.84 -41.56 -6.77
CA VAL A 249 -16.77 -42.96 -7.19
C VAL A 249 -15.32 -43.43 -7.29
N ALA A 250 -14.43 -42.62 -7.88
CA ALA A 250 -12.99 -42.92 -7.98
C ALA A 250 -12.33 -43.08 -6.59
N ASN A 251 -12.83 -42.39 -5.59
CA ASN A 251 -12.35 -42.48 -4.19
C ASN A 251 -13.05 -43.56 -3.37
N GLY A 252 -13.73 -44.50 -4.04
CA GLY A 252 -14.29 -45.68 -3.38
C GLY A 252 -15.70 -45.49 -2.77
N LEU A 253 -16.32 -44.33 -2.93
CA LEU A 253 -17.68 -44.04 -2.51
C LEU A 253 -18.66 -44.51 -3.61
N GLY A 254 -18.75 -45.82 -3.83
CA GLY A 254 -19.61 -46.44 -4.87
C GLY A 254 -21.10 -46.01 -4.79
N ILE A 255 -21.58 -45.64 -3.62
CA ILE A 255 -22.92 -45.08 -3.40
C ILE A 255 -23.15 -43.80 -4.21
N ALA A 256 -22.10 -43.00 -4.49
CA ALA A 256 -22.20 -41.81 -5.32
C ALA A 256 -22.64 -42.11 -6.77
N SER A 257 -22.48 -43.35 -7.24
CA SER A 257 -23.01 -43.78 -8.56
C SER A 257 -24.54 -43.77 -8.61
N ALA A 258 -25.21 -43.91 -7.46
CA ALA A 258 -26.66 -43.86 -7.35
C ALA A 258 -27.24 -42.43 -7.31
N ILE A 259 -26.43 -41.40 -7.26
CA ILE A 259 -26.87 -40.01 -7.37
C ILE A 259 -27.46 -39.83 -8.77
N PRO A 260 -28.75 -39.48 -8.90
CA PRO A 260 -29.36 -39.27 -10.21
C PRO A 260 -28.69 -38.12 -10.93
N ALA A 261 -28.61 -38.19 -12.26
CA ALA A 261 -28.13 -37.06 -13.08
C ALA A 261 -29.20 -35.96 -13.02
N VAL A 262 -29.09 -35.10 -12.03
CA VAL A 262 -29.91 -33.89 -11.91
C VAL A 262 -29.14 -32.73 -12.50
N ASN A 263 -29.77 -31.96 -13.37
CA ASN A 263 -29.27 -30.71 -13.87
C ASN A 263 -30.02 -29.55 -13.17
N PRO A 264 -29.70 -29.25 -11.91
CA PRO A 264 -30.32 -28.11 -11.27
C PRO A 264 -29.87 -26.84 -12.01
N ILE A 265 -30.84 -26.07 -12.40
CA ILE A 265 -30.68 -24.79 -13.08
C ILE A 265 -30.75 -23.73 -11.99
N VAL A 266 -29.61 -23.05 -11.76
CA VAL A 266 -29.58 -21.95 -10.80
C VAL A 266 -29.66 -20.64 -11.57
N PRO A 267 -30.72 -19.84 -11.42
CA PRO A 267 -30.79 -18.52 -12.03
C PRO A 267 -29.78 -17.61 -11.37
N ILE A 268 -28.85 -17.04 -12.16
CA ILE A 268 -27.78 -16.16 -11.65
C ILE A 268 -28.20 -14.71 -11.77
N ALA A 269 -28.81 -14.29 -12.90
CA ALA A 269 -29.15 -12.90 -13.15
C ALA A 269 -30.24 -12.79 -14.22
N GLN A 270 -31.00 -11.69 -14.21
CA GLN A 270 -31.86 -11.32 -15.30
C GLN A 270 -31.05 -10.78 -16.48
N ALA A 271 -31.46 -11.06 -17.71
CA ALA A 271 -30.76 -10.61 -18.92
C ALA A 271 -30.57 -9.07 -18.99
N ASP A 272 -31.55 -8.33 -18.46
CA ASP A 272 -31.44 -6.85 -18.36
C ASP A 272 -30.33 -6.38 -17.42
N SER A 273 -30.06 -7.15 -16.36
CA SER A 273 -28.95 -6.85 -15.42
C SER A 273 -27.59 -7.18 -16.01
N LEU A 274 -27.51 -8.07 -17.00
CA LEU A 274 -26.23 -8.50 -17.59
C LEU A 274 -25.52 -7.36 -18.33
N SER A 275 -26.25 -6.50 -19.04
CA SER A 275 -25.68 -5.36 -19.72
C SER A 275 -25.03 -4.36 -18.73
N GLN A 276 -25.67 -4.17 -17.57
CA GLN A 276 -25.14 -3.35 -16.48
C GLN A 276 -23.90 -3.99 -15.85
N LEU A 277 -23.94 -5.31 -15.60
CA LEU A 277 -22.82 -6.06 -15.05
C LEU A 277 -21.61 -6.05 -15.99
N ARG A 278 -21.82 -6.22 -17.31
CA ARG A 278 -20.74 -6.11 -18.31
C ARG A 278 -20.15 -4.70 -18.35
N THR A 279 -21.00 -3.68 -18.28
CA THR A 279 -20.51 -2.29 -18.23
C THR A 279 -19.70 -2.03 -16.99
N ALA A 280 -20.14 -2.51 -15.82
CA ALA A 280 -19.40 -2.40 -14.57
C ALA A 280 -18.07 -3.19 -14.60
N TYR A 281 -18.08 -4.39 -15.19
CA TYR A 281 -16.90 -5.22 -15.39
C TYR A 281 -15.86 -4.52 -16.30
N ASN A 282 -16.29 -4.02 -17.47
CA ASN A 282 -15.42 -3.29 -18.40
C ASN A 282 -14.87 -1.99 -17.77
N LEU A 283 -15.70 -1.30 -16.97
CA LEU A 283 -15.26 -0.14 -16.22
C LEU A 283 -14.23 -0.50 -15.16
N LEU A 284 -14.46 -1.60 -14.43
CA LEU A 284 -13.51 -2.11 -13.43
C LEU A 284 -12.17 -2.48 -14.08
N ASP A 285 -12.19 -3.18 -15.21
CA ASP A 285 -11.01 -3.53 -15.99
C ASP A 285 -10.24 -2.29 -16.43
N ALA A 286 -10.93 -1.33 -17.05
CA ALA A 286 -10.32 -0.08 -17.49
C ALA A 286 -9.75 0.74 -16.31
N VAL A 287 -10.52 0.88 -15.22
CA VAL A 287 -10.09 1.65 -14.05
C VAL A 287 -8.95 0.92 -13.33
N GLY A 288 -9.05 -0.39 -13.15
CA GLY A 288 -8.02 -1.20 -12.49
C GLY A 288 -6.68 -1.14 -13.21
N THR A 289 -6.72 -1.20 -14.53
CA THR A 289 -5.52 -1.12 -15.38
C THR A 289 -4.93 0.30 -15.43
N TRP A 290 -5.76 1.35 -15.65
CA TRP A 290 -5.26 2.69 -15.95
C TRP A 290 -5.08 3.59 -14.73
N LEU A 291 -5.89 3.44 -13.68
CA LEU A 291 -5.88 4.34 -12.52
C LEU A 291 -4.53 4.39 -11.78
N PRO A 292 -3.79 3.26 -11.58
CA PRO A 292 -2.46 3.31 -10.99
C PRO A 292 -1.47 4.15 -11.82
N TRP A 293 -1.52 4.02 -13.15
CA TRP A 293 -0.68 4.79 -14.07
C TRP A 293 -1.03 6.28 -14.06
N ILE A 294 -2.32 6.61 -14.02
CA ILE A 294 -2.80 7.99 -13.90
C ILE A 294 -2.33 8.59 -12.58
N ALA A 295 -2.45 7.86 -11.45
CA ALA A 295 -1.95 8.30 -10.15
C ALA A 295 -0.43 8.58 -10.20
N LEU A 296 0.35 7.67 -10.78
CA LEU A 296 1.79 7.82 -10.96
C LEU A 296 2.11 9.04 -11.84
N MET A 297 1.38 9.25 -12.94
CA MET A 297 1.55 10.39 -13.82
C MET A 297 1.33 11.71 -13.08
N PHE A 298 0.28 11.83 -12.26
CA PHE A 298 0.03 13.01 -11.43
C PHE A 298 1.14 13.27 -10.42
N LEU A 299 1.64 12.24 -9.74
CA LEU A 299 2.76 12.33 -8.79
C LEU A 299 4.03 12.83 -9.50
N VAL A 300 4.38 12.21 -10.62
CA VAL A 300 5.57 12.57 -11.41
C VAL A 300 5.44 13.99 -11.97
N ALA A 301 4.31 14.33 -12.56
CA ALA A 301 4.04 15.68 -13.09
C ALA A 301 4.13 16.74 -11.97
N GLY A 302 3.57 16.47 -10.79
CA GLY A 302 3.67 17.36 -9.64
C GLY A 302 5.11 17.58 -9.19
N VAL A 303 5.95 16.56 -9.19
CA VAL A 303 7.39 16.67 -8.88
C VAL A 303 8.13 17.48 -9.96
N ILE A 304 7.86 17.24 -11.25
CA ILE A 304 8.52 17.93 -12.37
C ILE A 304 8.16 19.43 -12.39
N VAL A 305 6.87 19.75 -12.18
CA VAL A 305 6.38 21.13 -12.13
C VAL A 305 6.95 21.90 -10.95
N SER A 306 7.32 21.23 -9.86
CA SER A 306 7.85 21.87 -8.66
C SER A 306 9.19 22.56 -8.89
N THR A 307 9.39 23.68 -8.21
CA THR A 307 10.66 24.40 -8.17
C THR A 307 11.70 23.73 -7.26
N ARG A 308 11.27 22.94 -6.27
CA ARG A 308 12.11 22.22 -5.30
C ARG A 308 11.89 20.71 -5.42
N ARG A 309 12.30 20.14 -6.57
CA ARG A 309 12.02 18.75 -6.95
C ARG A 309 12.29 17.73 -5.85
N MET A 310 13.49 17.74 -5.25
CA MET A 310 13.85 16.74 -4.21
C MET A 310 12.94 16.81 -2.97
N ARG A 311 12.59 18.01 -2.52
CA ARG A 311 11.68 18.17 -1.38
C ARG A 311 10.26 17.69 -1.71
N MET A 312 9.81 17.99 -2.93
CA MET A 312 8.47 17.53 -3.38
C MET A 312 8.42 16.03 -3.66
N THR A 313 9.52 15.40 -4.06
CA THR A 313 9.59 13.92 -4.13
C THR A 313 9.42 13.31 -2.75
N VAL A 314 10.05 13.87 -1.70
CA VAL A 314 9.83 13.39 -0.33
C VAL A 314 8.36 13.53 0.07
N VAL A 315 7.75 14.69 -0.20
CA VAL A 315 6.33 14.94 0.12
C VAL A 315 5.44 13.97 -0.64
N ALA A 316 5.64 13.80 -1.95
CA ALA A 316 4.86 12.87 -2.77
C ALA A 316 4.97 11.43 -2.27
N ALA A 317 6.18 10.96 -2.01
CA ALA A 317 6.42 9.61 -1.52
C ALA A 317 5.79 9.38 -0.14
N LEU A 318 5.94 10.31 0.80
CA LEU A 318 5.31 10.22 2.13
C LEU A 318 3.79 10.34 2.06
N SER A 319 3.23 11.11 1.12
CA SER A 319 1.78 11.19 0.90
C SER A 319 1.21 9.84 0.42
N VAL A 320 1.94 9.14 -0.47
CA VAL A 320 1.57 7.78 -0.90
C VAL A 320 1.63 6.81 0.28
N VAL A 321 2.70 6.85 1.10
CA VAL A 321 2.81 6.03 2.32
C VAL A 321 1.64 6.31 3.27
N GLY A 322 1.29 7.58 3.49
CA GLY A 322 0.13 7.98 4.28
C GLY A 322 -1.17 7.44 3.71
N GLY A 323 -1.37 7.50 2.39
CA GLY A 323 -2.52 6.91 1.70
C GLY A 323 -2.61 5.39 1.88
N MET A 324 -1.48 4.67 1.80
CA MET A 324 -1.42 3.23 2.07
C MET A 324 -1.72 2.90 3.54
N ALA A 325 -1.26 3.72 4.48
CA ALA A 325 -1.57 3.56 5.90
C ALA A 325 -3.07 3.76 6.19
N LEU A 326 -3.69 4.77 5.56
CA LEU A 326 -5.14 4.99 5.65
C LEU A 326 -5.93 3.83 5.04
N LEU A 327 -5.48 3.30 3.90
CA LEU A 327 -6.10 2.12 3.29
C LEU A 327 -5.99 0.89 4.20
N ALA A 328 -4.82 0.64 4.81
CA ALA A 328 -4.64 -0.46 5.76
C ALA A 328 -5.54 -0.31 6.99
N LEU A 329 -5.71 0.91 7.51
CA LEU A 329 -6.64 1.22 8.60
C LEU A 329 -8.09 0.98 8.17
N GLY A 330 -8.46 1.41 6.96
CA GLY A 330 -9.80 1.18 6.38
C GLY A 330 -10.13 -0.31 6.28
N LEU A 331 -9.16 -1.15 5.87
CA LEU A 331 -9.31 -2.61 5.85
C LEU A 331 -9.50 -3.20 7.25
N ALA A 332 -8.76 -2.71 8.24
CA ALA A 332 -8.90 -3.17 9.63
C ALA A 332 -10.30 -2.83 10.18
N ILE A 333 -10.78 -1.60 9.97
CA ILE A 333 -12.12 -1.16 10.38
C ILE A 333 -13.19 -1.95 9.60
N GLY A 334 -13.02 -2.13 8.29
CA GLY A 334 -13.93 -2.89 7.43
C GLY A 334 -14.07 -4.34 7.87
N LYS A 335 -12.99 -4.98 8.32
CA LYS A 335 -13.01 -6.32 8.92
C LYS A 335 -13.97 -6.38 10.11
N GLU A 336 -13.79 -5.49 11.09
CA GLU A 336 -14.63 -5.47 12.29
C GLU A 336 -16.09 -5.16 11.97
N ALA A 337 -16.35 -4.25 11.02
CA ALA A 337 -17.70 -3.91 10.58
C ALA A 337 -18.39 -5.11 9.92
N ILE A 338 -17.70 -5.86 9.04
CA ILE A 338 -18.25 -7.04 8.38
C ILE A 338 -18.52 -8.14 9.42
N LEU A 339 -17.56 -8.43 10.29
CA LEU A 339 -17.72 -9.47 11.31
C LEU A 339 -18.83 -9.13 12.31
N GLY A 340 -18.97 -7.86 12.68
CA GLY A 340 -20.04 -7.39 13.57
C GLY A 340 -21.45 -7.43 12.93
N SER A 341 -21.55 -7.47 11.60
CA SER A 341 -22.83 -7.59 10.87
C SER A 341 -23.29 -9.04 10.67
N LEU A 342 -22.44 -10.02 10.96
CA LEU A 342 -22.76 -11.43 10.77
C LEU A 342 -23.78 -11.92 11.82
N PRO A 343 -24.77 -12.75 11.42
CA PRO A 343 -25.68 -13.39 12.37
C PRO A 343 -24.91 -14.23 13.40
N ALA A 344 -25.41 -14.29 14.62
CA ALA A 344 -24.81 -15.08 15.71
C ALA A 344 -24.69 -16.60 15.40
N THR A 345 -25.43 -17.07 14.41
CA THR A 345 -25.39 -18.47 13.91
C THR A 345 -24.24 -18.75 12.96
N SER A 346 -23.51 -17.71 12.49
CA SER A 346 -22.37 -17.86 11.60
C SER A 346 -21.07 -18.06 12.36
N SER A 347 -20.16 -18.88 11.80
CA SER A 347 -18.84 -19.13 12.36
C SER A 347 -17.97 -17.88 12.13
N GLY A 348 -17.94 -16.97 13.09
CA GLY A 348 -17.14 -15.73 13.01
C GLY A 348 -15.64 -15.97 12.77
N SER A 349 -15.12 -17.11 13.25
CA SER A 349 -13.74 -17.52 12.99
C SER A 349 -13.48 -17.82 11.51
N ALA A 350 -14.37 -18.61 10.87
CA ALA A 350 -14.25 -18.91 9.44
C ALA A 350 -14.40 -17.64 8.60
N ALA A 351 -15.34 -16.75 8.94
CA ALA A 351 -15.51 -15.47 8.26
C ALA A 351 -14.26 -14.59 8.36
N THR A 352 -13.57 -14.63 9.51
CA THR A 352 -12.30 -13.93 9.70
C THR A 352 -11.23 -14.46 8.73
N VAL A 353 -11.08 -15.78 8.64
CA VAL A 353 -10.11 -16.41 7.75
C VAL A 353 -10.43 -16.09 6.29
N ILE A 354 -11.69 -16.21 5.88
CA ILE A 354 -12.12 -15.88 4.52
C ILE A 354 -11.79 -14.41 4.18
N TYR A 355 -12.12 -13.47 5.08
CA TYR A 355 -11.79 -12.06 4.87
C TYR A 355 -10.28 -11.86 4.72
N GLU A 356 -9.48 -12.44 5.63
CA GLU A 356 -8.03 -12.27 5.61
C GLU A 356 -7.40 -12.85 4.35
N GLN A 357 -7.92 -13.97 3.87
CA GLN A 357 -7.46 -14.62 2.65
C GLN A 357 -7.81 -13.79 1.41
N ILE A 358 -9.03 -13.27 1.31
CA ILE A 358 -9.46 -12.42 0.18
C ILE A 358 -8.60 -11.15 0.09
N VAL A 359 -8.31 -10.49 1.22
CA VAL A 359 -7.52 -9.26 1.23
C VAL A 359 -6.01 -9.51 1.33
N HIS A 360 -5.57 -10.76 1.33
CA HIS A 360 -4.16 -11.14 1.53
C HIS A 360 -3.24 -10.44 0.54
N PHE A 361 -3.51 -10.56 -0.75
CA PHE A 361 -2.71 -9.93 -1.80
C PHE A 361 -2.77 -8.41 -1.77
N MET A 362 -3.91 -7.83 -1.39
CA MET A 362 -4.03 -6.38 -1.21
C MET A 362 -3.17 -5.90 -0.04
N LYS A 363 -3.12 -6.63 1.09
CA LYS A 363 -2.22 -6.31 2.21
C LYS A 363 -0.75 -6.37 1.80
N ILE A 364 -0.36 -7.35 0.99
CA ILE A 364 1.00 -7.44 0.44
C ILE A 364 1.30 -6.21 -0.43
N ALA A 365 0.40 -5.87 -1.36
CA ALA A 365 0.57 -4.73 -2.25
C ALA A 365 0.67 -3.40 -1.49
N ILE A 366 -0.18 -3.19 -0.45
CA ILE A 366 -0.10 -2.02 0.44
C ILE A 366 1.29 -1.91 1.08
N ARG A 367 1.78 -3.01 1.66
CA ARG A 367 3.10 -3.03 2.32
C ARG A 367 4.21 -2.71 1.34
N MET A 368 4.16 -3.26 0.13
CA MET A 368 5.16 -3.03 -0.90
C MET A 368 5.18 -1.60 -1.38
N VAL A 369 4.03 -1.02 -1.74
CA VAL A 369 3.94 0.38 -2.16
C VAL A 369 4.40 1.31 -1.04
N ALA A 370 4.04 1.02 0.22
CA ALA A 370 4.50 1.79 1.38
C ALA A 370 6.03 1.72 1.56
N VAL A 371 6.63 0.52 1.43
CA VAL A 371 8.09 0.36 1.55
C VAL A 371 8.80 1.06 0.40
N VAL A 372 8.34 0.90 -0.85
CA VAL A 372 8.91 1.62 -2.01
C VAL A 372 8.79 3.14 -1.81
N GLY A 373 7.63 3.62 -1.36
CA GLY A 373 7.43 5.04 -1.05
C GLY A 373 8.41 5.54 0.02
N LEU A 374 8.59 4.77 1.11
CA LEU A 374 9.54 5.12 2.17
C LEU A 374 10.99 5.16 1.65
N VAL A 375 11.37 4.20 0.82
CA VAL A 375 12.70 4.14 0.19
C VAL A 375 12.92 5.35 -0.70
N VAL A 376 11.95 5.68 -1.57
CA VAL A 376 12.02 6.87 -2.43
C VAL A 376 12.11 8.14 -1.60
N ALA A 377 11.33 8.26 -0.51
CA ALA A 377 11.39 9.40 0.41
C ALA A 377 12.78 9.53 1.05
N LEU A 378 13.36 8.41 1.52
CA LEU A 378 14.69 8.38 2.13
C LEU A 378 15.78 8.83 1.14
N PHE A 379 15.77 8.26 -0.08
CA PHE A 379 16.74 8.64 -1.11
C PHE A 379 16.59 10.11 -1.52
N ALA A 380 15.37 10.59 -1.74
CA ALA A 380 15.11 11.97 -2.08
C ALA A 380 15.50 12.93 -0.93
N PHE A 381 15.30 12.53 0.32
CA PHE A 381 15.76 13.27 1.49
C PHE A 381 17.28 13.35 1.54
N LEU A 382 17.98 12.23 1.42
CA LEU A 382 19.45 12.17 1.42
C LEU A 382 20.08 12.91 0.24
N ALA A 383 19.43 12.91 -0.94
CA ALA A 383 19.87 13.67 -2.10
C ALA A 383 19.50 15.16 -2.03
N GLY A 384 18.60 15.53 -1.12
CA GLY A 384 18.11 16.90 -0.95
C GLY A 384 19.14 17.85 -0.35
N GLY A 385 18.91 19.18 -0.52
CA GLY A 385 19.74 20.26 0.03
C GLY A 385 19.26 20.78 1.39
N SER A 386 18.48 20.02 2.17
CA SER A 386 18.02 20.45 3.49
C SER A 386 19.17 20.48 4.51
N ALA A 387 19.10 21.37 5.50
CA ALA A 387 20.11 21.45 6.56
C ALA A 387 20.29 20.10 7.28
N ALA A 388 19.20 19.36 7.52
CA ALA A 388 19.23 18.03 8.10
C ALA A 388 19.92 17.01 7.17
N ALA A 389 19.62 17.02 5.85
CA ALA A 389 20.30 16.16 4.88
C ALA A 389 21.79 16.50 4.72
N ILE A 390 22.15 17.77 4.86
CA ILE A 390 23.54 18.21 4.87
C ILE A 390 24.23 17.76 6.17
N ALA A 391 23.58 17.88 7.31
CA ALA A 391 24.10 17.42 8.59
C ALA A 391 24.32 15.90 8.63
N THR A 392 23.34 15.11 8.18
CA THR A 392 23.48 13.65 8.09
C THR A 392 24.58 13.23 7.11
N ARG A 393 24.72 13.92 5.98
CA ARG A 393 25.84 13.66 5.05
C ARG A 393 27.18 14.09 5.62
N LYS A 394 27.23 15.19 6.38
CA LYS A 394 28.46 15.67 7.01
C LYS A 394 28.92 14.74 8.13
N SER A 395 28.00 14.24 8.97
CA SER A 395 28.31 13.25 9.99
C SER A 395 28.72 11.90 9.38
N ALA A 396 28.01 11.44 8.33
CA ALA A 396 28.42 10.26 7.57
C ALA A 396 29.73 10.48 6.84
N GLY A 397 29.95 11.66 6.24
CA GLY A 397 31.20 12.04 5.56
C GLY A 397 32.40 12.01 6.47
N GLY A 398 32.29 12.46 7.73
CA GLY A 398 33.36 12.33 8.73
C GLY A 398 33.74 10.89 9.01
N GLY A 399 32.76 9.97 9.08
CA GLY A 399 33.02 8.54 9.16
C GLY A 399 33.72 7.98 7.92
N PHE A 400 33.29 8.39 6.73
CA PHE A 400 33.91 7.96 5.46
C PHE A 400 35.33 8.54 5.28
N GLU A 401 35.61 9.75 5.75
CA GLU A 401 36.97 10.33 5.76
C GLU A 401 37.91 9.53 6.65
N THR A 402 37.46 9.11 7.82
CA THR A 402 38.23 8.26 8.74
C THR A 402 38.57 6.91 8.10
N VAL A 403 37.57 6.24 7.45
CA VAL A 403 37.78 4.98 6.74
C VAL A 403 38.69 5.18 5.51
N ARG A 404 38.53 6.27 4.79
CA ARG A 404 39.40 6.63 3.65
C ARG A 404 40.83 6.94 4.08
N ALA A 405 41.02 7.62 5.19
CA ALA A 405 42.36 7.89 5.79
C ALA A 405 43.02 6.56 6.21
N TRP A 406 42.27 5.65 6.80
CA TRP A 406 42.74 4.30 7.14
C TRP A 406 43.13 3.48 5.90
N GLY A 407 42.29 3.53 4.82
CA GLY A 407 42.55 2.84 3.54
C GLY A 407 43.83 3.39 2.83
N ARG A 408 44.03 4.71 2.82
CA ARG A 408 45.24 5.33 2.29
C ARG A 408 46.50 4.91 3.06
N GLY A 409 46.41 4.79 4.40
CA GLY A 409 47.50 4.26 5.23
C GLY A 409 47.86 2.80 4.91
N LYS A 410 46.99 2.04 4.20
CA LYS A 410 47.23 0.67 3.72
C LYS A 410 47.52 0.55 2.23
N GLY A 411 47.80 1.67 1.53
CA GLY A 411 48.19 1.66 0.11
C GLY A 411 47.02 1.49 -0.87
N VAL A 412 45.76 1.63 -0.45
CA VAL A 412 44.59 1.61 -1.33
C VAL A 412 44.36 3.00 -1.90
N ASP A 413 45.07 3.31 -3.01
CA ASP A 413 44.86 4.54 -3.77
C ASP A 413 44.01 4.24 -5.02
N THR A 414 42.84 4.90 -5.14
CA THR A 414 41.90 4.65 -6.24
C THR A 414 42.29 5.34 -7.55
N GLY A 415 43.35 6.19 -7.53
CA GLY A 415 43.91 6.82 -8.72
C GLY A 415 42.87 7.46 -9.66
N GLY A 416 43.13 7.35 -10.96
CA GLY A 416 42.21 7.88 -12.00
C GLY A 416 40.81 7.31 -12.00
N PHE A 417 40.61 6.07 -11.48
CA PHE A 417 39.31 5.44 -11.36
C PHE A 417 38.40 6.16 -10.35
N GLY A 418 38.94 6.58 -9.20
CA GLY A 418 38.21 7.34 -8.20
C GLY A 418 37.75 8.72 -8.71
N VAL A 419 38.58 9.39 -9.54
CA VAL A 419 38.24 10.69 -10.17
C VAL A 419 37.09 10.49 -11.21
N TRP A 420 37.19 9.47 -12.05
CA TRP A 420 36.15 9.12 -13.03
C TRP A 420 34.80 8.78 -12.34
N LEU A 421 34.87 8.01 -11.26
CA LEU A 421 33.72 7.65 -10.44
C LEU A 421 33.08 8.89 -9.80
N GLY A 422 33.91 9.80 -9.29
CA GLY A 422 33.46 11.07 -8.70
C GLY A 422 32.74 11.98 -9.70
N ALA A 423 33.23 12.05 -10.94
CA ALA A 423 32.64 12.85 -12.01
C ALA A 423 31.23 12.32 -12.42
N ARG A 424 31.01 11.01 -12.34
CA ARG A 424 29.74 10.36 -12.74
C ARG A 424 28.88 9.87 -11.57
N ARG A 425 29.22 10.22 -10.33
CA ARG A 425 28.54 9.76 -9.11
C ARG A 425 27.02 9.91 -9.14
N THR A 426 26.51 11.01 -9.70
CA THR A 426 25.06 11.26 -9.77
C THR A 426 24.39 10.30 -10.74
N LEU A 427 24.99 10.05 -11.90
CA LEU A 427 24.47 9.12 -12.89
C LEU A 427 24.44 7.68 -12.35
N ILE A 428 25.55 7.25 -11.71
CA ILE A 428 25.67 5.89 -11.15
C ILE A 428 24.67 5.68 -10.00
N ARG A 429 24.43 6.69 -9.16
CA ARG A 429 23.38 6.62 -8.12
C ARG A 429 22.01 6.40 -8.71
N TRP A 430 21.64 7.16 -9.75
CA TRP A 430 20.36 6.99 -10.42
C TRP A 430 20.25 5.64 -11.12
N LEU A 431 21.33 5.14 -11.69
CA LEU A 431 21.39 3.82 -12.30
C LEU A 431 21.15 2.71 -11.26
N LEU A 432 21.81 2.79 -10.09
CA LEU A 432 21.62 1.81 -9.00
C LEU A 432 20.17 1.82 -8.49
N ILE A 433 19.59 3.00 -8.33
CA ILE A 433 18.18 3.14 -7.92
C ILE A 433 17.26 2.53 -8.99
N ALA A 434 17.49 2.84 -10.27
CA ALA A 434 16.70 2.30 -11.37
C ALA A 434 16.79 0.77 -11.44
N ILE A 435 17.98 0.19 -11.28
CA ILE A 435 18.18 -1.26 -11.22
C ILE A 435 17.38 -1.86 -10.06
N GLY A 436 17.41 -1.26 -8.87
CA GLY A 436 16.66 -1.74 -7.73
C GLY A 436 15.15 -1.70 -7.96
N VAL A 437 14.65 -0.65 -8.58
CA VAL A 437 13.22 -0.55 -8.96
C VAL A 437 12.87 -1.63 -9.98
N ILE A 438 13.70 -1.86 -11.00
CA ILE A 438 13.50 -2.90 -12.00
C ILE A 438 13.48 -4.29 -11.34
N VAL A 439 14.40 -4.58 -10.42
CA VAL A 439 14.45 -5.85 -9.69
C VAL A 439 13.16 -6.09 -8.90
N ILE A 440 12.64 -5.05 -8.26
CA ILE A 440 11.38 -5.15 -7.49
C ILE A 440 10.19 -5.38 -8.43
N ILE A 441 10.13 -4.68 -9.58
CA ILE A 441 9.04 -4.81 -10.55
C ILE A 441 9.09 -6.15 -11.29
N ALA A 442 10.29 -6.66 -11.60
CA ALA A 442 10.49 -7.91 -12.32
C ALA A 442 10.30 -9.16 -11.44
N ALA A 443 10.14 -9.01 -10.13
CA ALA A 443 9.86 -10.14 -9.25
C ALA A 443 8.38 -10.54 -9.34
N ASP A 444 8.09 -11.79 -9.68
CA ASP A 444 6.72 -12.32 -9.79
C ASP A 444 5.95 -12.23 -8.48
N THR A 445 6.63 -12.43 -7.35
CA THR A 445 6.07 -12.27 -5.99
C THR A 445 6.99 -11.42 -5.14
N PRO A 446 6.97 -10.09 -5.29
CA PRO A 446 7.83 -9.22 -4.50
C PRO A 446 7.40 -9.24 -3.02
N THR A 447 8.23 -9.85 -2.19
CA THR A 447 8.03 -9.88 -0.73
C THR A 447 8.61 -8.63 -0.08
N ALA A 448 8.09 -8.26 1.11
CA ALA A 448 8.65 -7.15 1.90
C ALA A 448 10.16 -7.37 2.19
N GLY A 449 10.57 -8.63 2.37
CA GLY A 449 11.97 -9.00 2.55
C GLY A 449 12.82 -8.65 1.32
N LEU A 450 12.36 -8.97 0.11
CA LEU A 450 13.05 -8.63 -1.14
C LEU A 450 13.25 -7.12 -1.27
N VAL A 451 12.20 -6.32 -0.99
CA VAL A 451 12.28 -4.85 -1.05
C VAL A 451 13.27 -4.31 -0.02
N ILE A 452 13.25 -4.82 1.21
CA ILE A 452 14.19 -4.42 2.27
C ILE A 452 15.62 -4.77 1.87
N TRP A 453 15.89 -6.01 1.46
CA TRP A 453 17.23 -6.45 1.07
C TRP A 453 17.75 -5.71 -0.16
N THR A 454 16.93 -5.51 -1.18
CA THR A 454 17.29 -4.70 -2.36
C THR A 454 17.66 -3.27 -1.94
N THR A 455 16.88 -2.66 -1.04
CA THR A 455 17.16 -1.33 -0.50
C THR A 455 18.48 -1.28 0.26
N VAL A 456 18.73 -2.26 1.14
CA VAL A 456 19.99 -2.36 1.91
C VAL A 456 21.18 -2.51 0.97
N ILE A 457 21.07 -3.39 -0.03
CA ILE A 457 22.15 -3.59 -1.03
C ILE A 457 22.43 -2.29 -1.79
N ILE A 458 21.40 -1.57 -2.25
CA ILE A 458 21.57 -0.29 -2.96
C ILE A 458 22.22 0.75 -2.04
N LEU A 459 21.80 0.86 -0.77
CA LEU A 459 22.40 1.76 0.19
C LEU A 459 23.88 1.45 0.44
N VAL A 460 24.22 0.16 0.57
CA VAL A 460 25.62 -0.29 0.71
C VAL A 460 26.42 0.04 -0.55
N LEU A 461 25.89 -0.20 -1.74
CA LEU A 461 26.56 0.12 -3.00
C LEU A 461 26.76 1.63 -3.17
N ILE A 462 25.78 2.46 -2.79
CA ILE A 462 25.93 3.93 -2.77
C ILE A 462 26.97 4.35 -1.74
N GLY A 463 27.02 3.71 -0.58
CA GLY A 463 28.07 3.94 0.44
C GLY A 463 29.47 3.59 -0.08
N ILE A 464 29.63 2.47 -0.76
CA ILE A 464 30.88 2.06 -1.41
C ILE A 464 31.26 3.05 -2.52
N LEU A 465 30.30 3.47 -3.34
CA LEU A 465 30.49 4.49 -4.37
C LEU A 465 31.03 5.80 -3.77
N GLU A 466 30.46 6.25 -2.66
CA GLU A 466 30.89 7.46 -1.96
C GLU A 466 32.31 7.30 -1.35
N LEU A 467 32.63 6.11 -0.86
CA LEU A 467 33.94 5.78 -0.33
C LEU A 467 35.03 5.80 -1.42
N LEU A 468 34.72 5.26 -2.60
CA LEU A 468 35.67 5.12 -3.72
C LEU A 468 35.78 6.39 -4.57
N SER A 469 34.79 7.31 -4.54
CA SER A 469 34.82 8.54 -5.33
C SER A 469 35.79 9.57 -4.75
N ALA A 470 36.82 9.95 -5.51
CA ALA A 470 37.73 11.04 -5.15
C ALA A 470 37.15 12.40 -5.54
N SER A 471 37.32 13.42 -4.69
CA SER A 471 36.95 14.81 -5.02
C SER A 471 37.91 15.39 -6.07
N PRO A 472 37.41 16.06 -7.14
CA PRO A 472 38.27 16.61 -8.19
C PRO A 472 39.26 17.69 -7.73
N THR A 473 39.04 18.27 -6.54
CA THR A 473 39.84 19.40 -5.99
C THR A 473 41.20 19.03 -5.40
N ALA A 474 41.59 17.75 -5.44
CA ALA A 474 42.85 17.33 -4.82
C ALA A 474 44.07 17.27 -5.80
N VAL A 475 43.86 17.60 -7.10
CA VAL A 475 44.89 17.42 -8.12
C VAL A 475 45.66 18.74 -8.45
N GLU A 476 45.17 19.91 -8.00
CA GLU A 476 45.78 21.21 -8.37
C GLU A 476 46.67 21.87 -7.30
N ALA A 477 47.05 21.17 -6.24
CA ALA A 477 47.96 21.71 -5.24
C ALA A 477 49.25 20.87 -5.14
N SER A 478 50.04 20.82 -6.23
CA SER A 478 51.45 20.53 -6.13
C SER A 478 52.22 21.81 -6.52
N PRO A 479 52.80 22.55 -5.57
CA PRO A 479 53.66 23.65 -5.94
C PRO A 479 54.91 23.08 -6.61
N GLY A 480 55.10 23.44 -7.86
CA GLY A 480 56.37 23.22 -8.55
C GLY A 480 57.50 23.82 -7.75
N THR A 481 58.40 22.98 -7.33
CA THR A 481 59.71 23.40 -6.80
C THR A 481 60.60 23.69 -8.00
N ASP A 482 60.48 24.89 -8.51
CA ASP A 482 61.63 25.49 -9.28
C ASP A 482 62.72 25.82 -8.28
N GLN A 483 63.80 25.04 -8.29
CA GLN A 483 65.11 25.48 -7.83
C GLN A 483 66.07 25.32 -8.96
N VAL A 484 66.67 26.50 -9.29
CA VAL A 484 67.84 26.73 -10.10
C VAL A 484 69.05 25.97 -9.58
#